data_1725c80a590ab903941440f2696c7d77
#
_entry.id   1725c80a590ab903941440f2696c7d77
#
_cell.length_a   1.000
_cell.length_b   1.000
_cell.length_c   1.000
_cell.angle_alpha   90.00
_cell.angle_beta   90.00
_cell.angle_gamma   90.00
#
_symmetry.space_group_name_H-M   'P 1'
#
loop_
_entity.id
_entity.type
_entity.pdbx_description
1 polymer ?
#
loop_
_entity_poly.entity_id
_entity_poly.type
_entity_poly.pdbx_seq_one_letter_code
_entity_poly.pdbx_strand_id
1 'polypeptide(L)' 'MKIAVNGSDTEVLGASLAAVLEELGYAGAKIATAVNAAFVPAAARQATLLQAGDRVEIVAPQQGG' A
#
# COMPACT_ATOMS: atom_id res chain seq x y z
N MET A 1 9.03 -8.76 5.66
CA MET A 1 7.96 -8.82 6.66
C MET A 1 6.64 -9.22 6.03
N LYS A 2 5.75 -9.76 6.82
CA LYS A 2 4.44 -10.15 6.32
C LYS A 2 3.40 -9.11 6.69
N ILE A 3 2.65 -8.65 5.70
CA ILE A 3 1.54 -7.72 5.87
C ILE A 3 0.31 -8.31 5.16
N ALA A 4 -0.85 -7.72 5.38
CA ALA A 4 -2.04 -8.10 4.63
C ALA A 4 -2.29 -7.02 3.57
N VAL A 5 -2.40 -7.41 2.32
CA VAL A 5 -2.71 -6.50 1.22
C VAL A 5 -4.08 -6.87 0.68
N ASN A 6 -5.04 -5.99 0.86
CA ASN A 6 -6.43 -6.24 0.48
C ASN A 6 -6.92 -7.59 1.02
N GLY A 7 -6.58 -7.87 2.28
CA GLY A 7 -7.00 -9.08 2.96
C GLY A 7 -6.16 -10.33 2.70
N SER A 8 -5.13 -10.23 1.87
CA SER A 8 -4.27 -11.38 1.56
C SER A 8 -2.89 -11.21 2.19
N ASP A 9 -2.44 -12.21 2.92
CA ASP A 9 -1.10 -12.21 3.50
C ASP A 9 -0.06 -12.14 2.38
N THR A 10 0.87 -11.20 2.52
CA THR A 10 1.85 -10.90 1.48
C THR A 10 3.20 -10.64 2.11
N GLU A 11 4.22 -11.31 1.63
CA GLU A 11 5.58 -11.09 2.08
C GLU A 11 6.19 -9.95 1.29
N VAL A 12 6.74 -8.95 1.97
CA VAL A 12 7.33 -7.78 1.33
C VAL A 12 8.69 -7.47 1.93
N LEU A 13 9.54 -6.83 1.15
CA LEU A 13 10.89 -6.44 1.56
C LEU A 13 10.97 -4.96 1.91
N GLY A 14 10.15 -4.13 1.27
CA GLY A 14 10.19 -2.69 1.48
C GLY A 14 9.80 -2.28 2.88
N ALA A 15 10.33 -1.17 3.35
CA ALA A 15 10.05 -0.66 4.69
C ALA A 15 8.93 0.38 4.68
N SER A 16 8.83 1.20 3.64
CA SER A 16 7.81 2.23 3.55
C SER A 16 6.65 1.77 2.68
N LEU A 17 5.51 2.40 2.84
CA LEU A 17 4.37 2.12 1.97
C LEU A 17 4.73 2.37 0.51
N ALA A 18 5.46 3.45 0.22
CA ALA A 18 5.88 3.73 -1.15
C ALA A 18 6.74 2.60 -1.72
N ALA A 19 7.70 2.09 -0.95
CA ALA A 19 8.57 1.01 -1.40
C ALA A 19 7.79 -0.28 -1.64
N VAL A 20 6.84 -0.59 -0.77
CA VAL A 20 6.01 -1.78 -0.91
C VAL A 20 5.11 -1.68 -2.13
N LEU A 21 4.55 -0.50 -2.40
CA LEU A 21 3.71 -0.31 -3.60
C LEU A 21 4.53 -0.52 -4.88
N GLU A 22 5.77 -0.03 -4.91
CA GLU A 22 6.65 -0.27 -6.03
C GLU A 22 6.95 -1.75 -6.19
N GLU A 23 7.27 -2.41 -5.09
CA GLU A 23 7.56 -3.83 -5.07
C GLU A 23 6.40 -4.66 -5.62
N LEU A 24 5.17 -4.25 -5.31
CA LEU A 24 3.97 -4.96 -5.73
C LEU A 24 3.49 -4.58 -7.14
N GLY A 25 4.19 -3.68 -7.81
CA GLY A 25 3.87 -3.34 -9.18
C GLY A 25 2.94 -2.15 -9.36
N TYR A 26 2.76 -1.35 -8.33
CA TYR A 26 1.86 -0.20 -8.39
C TYR A 26 2.58 1.12 -8.70
N ALA A 27 3.87 1.09 -9.03
CA ALA A 27 4.60 2.32 -9.34
C ALA A 27 3.92 3.07 -10.48
N GLY A 28 3.64 4.35 -10.28
CA GLY A 28 2.99 5.17 -11.29
C GLY A 28 1.51 4.96 -11.45
N ALA A 29 0.93 4.01 -10.76
CA ALA A 29 -0.50 3.75 -10.86
C ALA A 29 -1.30 4.78 -10.05
N LYS A 30 -2.49 5.10 -10.54
CA LYS A 30 -3.41 5.97 -9.80
C LYS A 30 -4.19 5.11 -8.82
N ILE A 31 -3.80 5.19 -7.57
CA ILE A 31 -4.43 4.37 -6.52
C ILE A 31 -4.65 5.20 -5.27
N ALA A 32 -5.58 4.74 -4.46
CA ALA A 32 -5.75 5.24 -3.09
C ALA A 32 -5.28 4.17 -2.13
N THR A 33 -4.67 4.57 -1.03
CA THR A 33 -4.10 3.64 -0.06
C THR A 33 -4.53 3.95 1.35
N ALA A 34 -4.69 2.91 2.16
CA ALA A 34 -4.95 3.03 3.59
C ALA A 34 -4.10 2.01 4.32
N VAL A 35 -3.66 2.36 5.52
CA VAL A 35 -2.91 1.46 6.40
C VAL A 35 -3.68 1.37 7.71
N ASN A 36 -4.07 0.16 8.09
CA ASN A 36 -4.87 -0.09 9.29
C ASN A 36 -6.09 0.83 9.33
N ALA A 37 -6.78 0.93 8.19
CA ALA A 37 -7.99 1.71 7.98
C ALA A 37 -7.79 3.23 7.97
N ALA A 38 -6.56 3.71 8.04
CA ALA A 38 -6.27 5.15 7.97
C ALA A 38 -5.79 5.52 6.57
N PHE A 39 -6.48 6.45 5.93
CA PHE A 39 -6.11 6.89 4.59
C PHE A 39 -4.69 7.47 4.56
N VAL A 40 -3.91 7.10 3.57
CA VAL A 40 -2.55 7.62 3.37
C VAL A 40 -2.48 8.27 2.00
N PRO A 41 -2.39 9.60 1.94
CA PRO A 41 -2.28 10.29 0.64
C PRO A 41 -0.94 9.98 -0.02
N ALA A 42 -0.90 10.14 -1.33
CA ALA A 42 0.29 9.81 -2.12
C ALA A 42 1.55 10.48 -1.56
N ALA A 43 1.44 11.75 -1.17
CA ALA A 43 2.60 12.50 -0.67
C ALA A 43 3.14 11.96 0.66
N ALA A 44 2.35 11.20 1.40
CA ALA A 44 2.77 10.66 2.70
C ALA A 44 3.30 9.24 2.62
N ARG A 45 3.23 8.59 1.46
CA ARG A 45 3.58 7.17 1.35
C ARG A 45 5.04 6.88 1.66
N GLN A 46 5.95 7.76 1.27
CA GLN A 46 7.37 7.58 1.55
C GLN A 46 7.68 7.65 3.04
N ALA A 47 6.94 8.46 3.77
CA ALA A 47 7.15 8.64 5.20
C ALA A 47 6.36 7.64 6.05
N THR A 48 5.50 6.84 5.45
CA THR A 48 4.67 5.87 6.16
C THR A 48 5.41 4.54 6.23
N LEU A 49 6.00 4.27 7.39
CA LEU A 49 6.72 3.02 7.61
C LEU A 49 5.75 1.93 8.03
N LEU A 50 5.91 0.75 7.44
CA LEU A 50 5.05 -0.38 7.74
C LEU A 50 5.71 -1.30 8.76
N GLN A 51 4.87 -2.03 9.47
CA GLN A 51 5.31 -3.02 10.44
C GLN A 51 4.64 -4.35 10.10
N ALA A 52 5.26 -5.43 10.54
CA ALA A 52 4.69 -6.76 10.35
C ALA A 52 3.28 -6.80 10.94
N GLY A 53 2.36 -7.36 10.19
CA GLY A 53 0.97 -7.45 10.63
C GLY A 53 0.10 -6.27 10.18
N ASP A 54 0.69 -5.22 9.62
CA ASP A 54 -0.12 -4.10 9.13
C ASP A 54 -1.05 -4.54 8.02
N ARG A 55 -2.20 -3.88 7.94
CA ARG A 55 -3.18 -4.11 6.88
C ARG A 55 -3.14 -2.95 5.91
N VAL A 56 -2.81 -3.25 4.67
CA VAL A 56 -2.74 -2.26 3.60
C VAL A 56 -3.89 -2.48 2.65
N GLU A 57 -4.62 -1.41 2.35
CA GLU A 57 -5.70 -1.46 1.38
C GLU A 57 -5.33 -0.59 0.19
N ILE A 58 -5.49 -1.15 -0.99
CA ILE A 58 -5.16 -0.48 -2.25
C ILE A 58 -6.39 -0.52 -3.13
N VAL A 59 -6.86 0.65 -3.53
CA VAL A 59 -8.04 0.78 -4.38
C VAL A 59 -7.67 1.54 -5.62
N ALA A 60 -7.87 0.93 -6.78
CA ALA A 60 -7.68 1.60 -8.06
C ALA A 60 -9.01 2.22 -8.47
N PRO A 61 -9.04 3.54 -8.75
CA PRO A 61 -10.29 4.16 -9.17
C PRO A 61 -10.75 3.56 -10.50
N GLN A 62 -12.03 3.32 -10.58
CA GLN A 62 -12.62 2.87 -11.82
C GLN A 62 -12.58 4.01 -12.83
N GLN A 63 -11.95 3.73 -13.94
CA GLN A 63 -11.91 4.70 -15.01
C GLN A 63 -13.25 4.62 -15.73
N GLY A 64 -13.98 5.61 -15.48
CA GLY A 64 -15.19 5.99 -16.12
C GLY A 64 -15.74 5.12 -17.18
N GLY A 65 -15.96 4.28 -16.91
CA GLY A 65 -16.54 3.52 -17.89
C GLY A 65 -16.59 2.97 -18.51
#